data_35f4280fa2dcaac3cbdc83b93b073e7f
#
_entry.id   35f4280fa2dcaac3cbdc83b93b073e7f
#
_cell.length_a   1.000
_cell.length_b   1.000
_cell.length_c   1.000
_cell.angle_alpha   90.00
_cell.angle_beta   90.00
_cell.angle_gamma   90.00
#
_symmetry.space_group_name_H-M   'P 1'
#
loop_
_entity.id
_entity.type
_entity.pdbx_description
1 polymer ?
#
loop_
_entity_poly.entity_id
_entity_poly.type
_entity_poly.pdbx_seq_one_letter_code
_entity_poly.pdbx_strand_id
1 'polypeptide(L)'
;YEDFNDNEYLEKMARELRENGTNVVVGCLDNLIEWGRSNSLWPLTFATSCCGIEFMCVGGAHTDFARFGWEVYRNSPRQADVIFVFGTIVHKMAPVLKRLYDQMAEPKYVVAVGSCAICGGPFRNSYHVVKGVDEVIPVDVYVPGCPPRPDAILYGMMQLERKIKVQNFFKLPQQPAVKEHVTPEENEAVYDKGKNEK
;
A
#
# COMPACT_ATOMS: atom_id res chain seq x y z
N TYR A 1 -7.04 -19.58 10.74
CA TYR A 1 -6.64 -20.02 9.40
C TYR A 1 -7.90 -20.62 8.79
N GLU A 2 -8.71 -19.81 8.14
CA GLU A 2 -9.74 -20.32 7.28
C GLU A 2 -9.05 -20.86 6.03
N ASP A 3 -9.18 -22.17 5.83
CA ASP A 3 -8.69 -22.82 4.64
C ASP A 3 -9.31 -22.14 3.43
N PHE A 4 -8.48 -21.42 2.70
CA PHE A 4 -8.85 -20.83 1.42
C PHE A 4 -9.15 -21.99 0.49
N ASN A 5 -10.43 -22.26 0.27
CA ASN A 5 -10.84 -23.36 -0.59
C ASN A 5 -10.57 -22.97 -2.04
N ASP A 6 -9.41 -23.37 -2.55
CA ASP A 6 -8.97 -23.08 -3.92
C ASP A 6 -10.01 -23.47 -4.96
N ASN A 7 -10.83 -24.46 -4.67
CA ASN A 7 -11.90 -24.92 -5.55
C ASN A 7 -13.06 -23.91 -5.67
N GLU A 8 -13.43 -23.27 -4.57
CA GLU A 8 -14.50 -22.26 -4.58
C GLU A 8 -14.08 -21.01 -5.35
N TYR A 9 -12.81 -20.62 -5.21
CA TYR A 9 -12.21 -19.53 -5.99
C TYR A 9 -12.20 -19.85 -7.49
N LEU A 10 -11.78 -21.06 -7.86
CA LEU A 10 -11.75 -21.51 -9.26
C LEU A 10 -13.15 -21.60 -9.88
N GLU A 11 -14.15 -22.04 -9.10
CA GLU A 11 -15.53 -22.06 -9.56
C GLU A 11 -16.14 -20.67 -9.74
N LYS A 12 -15.80 -19.73 -8.85
CA LYS A 12 -16.23 -18.34 -8.96
C LYS A 12 -15.62 -17.69 -10.21
N MET A 13 -14.35 -17.89 -10.44
CA MET A 13 -13.66 -17.43 -11.66
C MET A 13 -14.23 -18.06 -12.93
N ALA A 14 -14.51 -19.37 -12.91
CA ALA A 14 -15.11 -20.05 -14.05
C ALA A 14 -16.51 -19.52 -14.38
N ARG A 15 -17.27 -19.11 -13.37
CA ARG A 15 -18.57 -18.44 -13.54
C ARG A 15 -18.41 -17.05 -14.14
N GLU A 16 -17.52 -16.24 -13.61
CA GLU A 16 -17.24 -14.89 -14.12
C GLU A 16 -16.71 -14.90 -15.56
N LEU A 17 -15.86 -15.89 -15.91
CA LEU A 17 -15.37 -16.09 -17.29
C LEU A 17 -16.52 -16.45 -18.25
N ARG A 18 -17.49 -17.24 -17.82
CA ARG A 18 -18.66 -17.60 -18.64
C ARG A 18 -19.60 -16.42 -18.84
N GLU A 19 -19.82 -15.62 -17.80
CA GLU A 19 -20.73 -14.47 -17.85
C GLU A 19 -20.17 -13.30 -18.67
N ASN A 20 -18.86 -13.13 -18.67
CA ASN A 20 -18.20 -12.03 -19.37
C ASN A 20 -17.74 -12.34 -20.81
N GLY A 21 -17.97 -13.56 -21.30
CA GLY A 21 -17.58 -13.96 -22.66
C GLY A 21 -16.08 -13.85 -22.94
N THR A 22 -15.24 -13.79 -21.89
CA THR A 22 -13.78 -13.72 -22.02
C THR A 22 -13.24 -15.04 -22.53
N ASN A 23 -12.33 -14.96 -23.51
CA ASN A 23 -11.67 -16.12 -24.08
C ASN A 23 -10.91 -16.87 -22.97
N VAL A 24 -11.03 -18.19 -22.89
CA VAL A 24 -10.37 -19.04 -21.88
C VAL A 24 -8.86 -18.79 -21.82
N VAL A 25 -8.25 -18.52 -22.98
CA VAL A 25 -6.82 -18.19 -23.08
C VAL A 25 -6.48 -16.88 -22.34
N VAL A 26 -7.32 -15.87 -22.46
CA VAL A 26 -7.12 -14.58 -21.77
C VAL A 26 -7.27 -14.76 -20.26
N GLY A 27 -8.21 -15.59 -19.81
CA GLY A 27 -8.37 -15.90 -18.37
C GLY A 27 -7.18 -16.65 -17.79
N CYS A 28 -6.60 -17.60 -18.54
CA CYS A 28 -5.38 -18.29 -18.10
C CYS A 28 -4.17 -17.35 -18.04
N LEU A 29 -4.04 -16.44 -18.99
CA LEU A 29 -2.98 -15.42 -18.99
C LEU A 29 -3.14 -14.43 -17.83
N ASP A 30 -4.36 -14.00 -17.55
CA ASP A 30 -4.67 -13.11 -16.43
C ASP A 30 -4.23 -13.74 -15.10
N ASN A 31 -4.62 -14.99 -14.86
CA ASN A 31 -4.21 -15.74 -13.67
C ASN A 31 -2.69 -15.90 -13.54
N LEU A 32 -1.99 -16.16 -14.64
CA LEU A 32 -0.55 -16.29 -14.63
C LEU A 32 0.13 -14.95 -14.26
N ILE A 33 -0.37 -13.85 -14.82
CA ILE A 33 0.13 -12.50 -14.54
C ILE A 33 -0.12 -12.15 -13.07
N GLU A 34 -1.31 -12.42 -12.55
CA GLU A 34 -1.66 -12.13 -11.16
C GLU A 34 -0.87 -12.98 -10.17
N TRP A 35 -0.66 -14.25 -10.48
CA TRP A 35 0.22 -15.11 -9.69
C TRP A 35 1.64 -14.56 -9.65
N GLY A 36 2.21 -14.17 -10.78
CA GLY A 36 3.55 -13.57 -10.84
C GLY A 36 3.64 -12.27 -10.05
N ARG A 37 2.66 -11.39 -10.19
CA ARG A 37 2.61 -10.11 -9.47
C ARG A 37 2.44 -10.28 -7.96
N SER A 38 1.56 -11.17 -7.53
CA SER A 38 1.29 -11.37 -6.10
C SER A 38 2.49 -11.97 -5.35
N ASN A 39 3.28 -12.81 -6.01
CA ASN A 39 4.43 -13.48 -5.40
C ASN A 39 5.78 -12.75 -5.59
N SER A 40 5.81 -11.62 -6.29
CA SER A 40 7.03 -10.82 -6.52
C SER A 40 6.72 -9.34 -6.43
N LEU A 41 6.33 -8.86 -5.26
CA LEU A 41 6.10 -7.45 -4.98
C LEU A 41 7.42 -6.78 -4.57
N TRP A 42 7.75 -5.70 -5.25
CA TRP A 42 8.96 -4.92 -4.97
C TRP A 42 8.62 -3.68 -4.15
N PRO A 43 8.97 -3.68 -2.86
CA PRO A 43 8.62 -2.59 -1.97
C PRO A 43 9.53 -1.37 -2.11
N LEU A 44 8.90 -0.19 -2.14
CA LEU A 44 9.54 1.09 -1.86
C LEU A 44 9.33 1.42 -0.38
N THR A 45 10.40 1.68 0.34
CA THR A 45 10.37 1.99 1.76
C THR A 45 10.31 3.50 1.99
N PHE A 46 9.24 3.96 2.63
CA PHE A 46 9.12 5.32 3.11
C PHE A 46 9.02 5.29 4.64
N ALA A 47 10.18 5.23 5.29
CA ALA A 47 10.31 5.06 6.73
C ALA A 47 10.72 6.37 7.40
N THR A 48 9.82 6.96 8.18
CA THR A 48 10.02 8.27 8.82
C THR A 48 10.23 8.22 10.32
N SER A 49 9.91 7.08 10.99
CA SER A 49 10.04 6.95 12.44
C SER A 49 10.12 5.49 12.90
N CYS A 50 9.76 5.21 14.17
CA CYS A 50 9.99 3.92 14.84
C CYS A 50 9.42 2.69 14.11
N CYS A 51 8.32 2.81 13.36
CA CYS A 51 7.79 1.69 12.56
C CYS A 51 8.77 1.24 11.47
N GLY A 52 9.65 2.13 11.00
CA GLY A 52 10.72 1.78 10.06
C GLY A 52 11.77 0.86 10.68
N ILE A 53 12.04 0.99 11.98
CA ILE A 53 12.95 0.09 12.70
C ILE A 53 12.33 -1.31 12.82
N GLU A 54 11.04 -1.37 13.11
CA GLU A 54 10.30 -2.64 13.18
C GLU A 54 10.28 -3.33 11.80
N PHE A 55 10.19 -2.55 10.73
CA PHE A 55 10.30 -3.08 9.37
C PHE A 55 11.68 -3.72 9.10
N MET A 56 12.76 -3.15 9.62
CA MET A 56 14.09 -3.77 9.52
C MET A 56 14.11 -5.14 10.21
N CYS A 57 13.36 -5.29 11.33
CA CYS A 57 13.23 -6.57 12.02
C CYS A 57 12.47 -7.62 11.18
N VAL A 58 11.55 -7.19 10.31
CA VAL A 58 10.85 -8.08 9.38
C VAL A 58 11.79 -8.72 8.37
N GLY A 59 12.83 -8.00 7.93
CA GLY A 59 13.92 -8.52 7.10
C GLY A 59 14.94 -9.38 7.86
N GLY A 60 14.75 -9.59 9.17
CA GLY A 60 15.60 -10.42 9.99
C GLY A 60 15.33 -11.91 9.81
N ALA A 61 16.28 -12.75 10.22
CA ALA A 61 16.25 -14.21 10.01
C ALA A 61 14.99 -14.92 10.58
N HIS A 62 14.33 -14.33 11.57
CA HIS A 62 13.14 -14.90 12.20
C HIS A 62 11.86 -14.73 11.36
N THR A 63 11.73 -13.60 10.67
CA THR A 63 10.49 -13.19 9.96
C THR A 63 10.71 -12.89 8.50
N ASP A 64 11.77 -13.35 7.91
CA ASP A 64 12.31 -13.01 6.61
C ASP A 64 11.26 -12.90 5.47
N PHE A 65 11.25 -11.77 4.81
CA PHE A 65 10.43 -11.50 3.62
C PHE A 65 10.86 -12.31 2.40
N ALA A 66 12.12 -12.77 2.33
CA ALA A 66 12.67 -13.44 1.17
C ALA A 66 11.85 -14.67 0.77
N ARG A 67 11.36 -15.42 1.73
CA ARG A 67 10.52 -16.61 1.48
C ARG A 67 9.18 -16.34 0.82
N PHE A 68 8.71 -15.08 0.87
CA PHE A 68 7.46 -14.64 0.22
C PHE A 68 7.69 -13.92 -1.11
N GLY A 69 8.96 -13.72 -1.51
CA GLY A 69 9.31 -13.02 -2.72
C GLY A 69 9.30 -11.48 -2.62
N TRP A 70 9.36 -10.92 -1.40
CA TRP A 70 9.23 -9.47 -1.14
C TRP A 70 10.53 -8.81 -0.65
N GLU A 71 11.66 -9.46 -0.82
CA GLU A 71 12.97 -9.00 -0.35
C GLU A 71 13.56 -7.85 -1.19
N VAL A 72 13.11 -7.71 -2.43
CA VAL A 72 13.77 -6.81 -3.38
C VAL A 72 13.35 -5.37 -3.12
N TYR A 73 14.00 -4.72 -2.16
CA TYR A 73 13.76 -3.29 -1.87
C TYR A 73 14.26 -2.42 -3.02
N ARG A 74 13.37 -1.55 -3.51
CA ARG A 74 13.71 -0.59 -4.57
C ARG A 74 13.68 0.82 -4.01
N ASN A 75 14.79 1.54 -4.20
CA ASN A 75 14.90 2.95 -3.82
C ASN A 75 14.33 3.89 -4.89
N SER A 76 14.12 3.36 -6.11
CA SER A 76 13.50 4.12 -7.18
C SER A 76 11.99 3.85 -7.24
N PRO A 77 11.13 4.88 -7.14
CA PRO A 77 9.68 4.71 -7.25
C PRO A 77 9.24 4.08 -8.57
N ARG A 78 9.97 4.32 -9.65
CA ARG A 78 9.65 3.79 -10.99
C ARG A 78 9.84 2.28 -11.12
N GLN A 79 10.54 1.66 -10.16
CA GLN A 79 10.84 0.22 -10.14
C GLN A 79 10.11 -0.50 -9.00
N ALA A 80 9.29 0.21 -8.24
CA ALA A 80 8.57 -0.34 -7.10
C ALA A 80 7.09 -0.54 -7.44
N ASP A 81 6.51 -1.63 -6.92
CA ASP A 81 5.12 -2.00 -7.11
C ASP A 81 4.25 -1.60 -5.91
N VAL A 82 4.83 -1.58 -4.72
CA VAL A 82 4.15 -1.24 -3.48
C VAL A 82 4.96 -0.21 -2.68
N ILE A 83 4.30 0.82 -2.17
CA ILE A 83 4.91 1.76 -1.24
C ILE A 83 4.47 1.45 0.20
N PHE A 84 5.45 1.24 1.06
CA PHE A 84 5.24 1.15 2.50
C PHE A 84 5.44 2.50 3.14
N VAL A 85 4.42 2.98 3.82
CA VAL A 85 4.49 4.23 4.58
C VAL A 85 4.55 3.90 6.06
N PHE A 86 5.75 4.06 6.65
CA PHE A 86 6.00 3.77 8.05
C PHE A 86 6.10 5.04 8.88
N GLY A 87 5.29 5.12 9.92
CA GLY A 87 5.44 6.11 10.98
C GLY A 87 4.78 7.46 10.69
N THR A 88 5.29 8.51 11.36
CA THR A 88 4.69 9.84 11.37
C THR A 88 5.01 10.61 10.09
N ILE A 89 3.98 11.16 9.46
CA ILE A 89 4.12 12.03 8.29
C ILE A 89 3.82 13.46 8.72
N VAL A 90 4.76 14.35 8.45
CA VAL A 90 4.58 15.78 8.68
C VAL A 90 4.11 16.47 7.41
N HIS A 91 3.39 17.58 7.55
CA HIS A 91 2.87 18.34 6.41
C HIS A 91 3.94 18.71 5.37
N LYS A 92 5.19 18.97 5.80
CA LYS A 92 6.30 19.23 4.88
C LYS A 92 6.71 18.01 4.05
N MET A 93 6.47 16.79 4.54
CA MET A 93 6.78 15.54 3.83
C MET A 93 5.61 15.03 2.98
N ALA A 94 4.40 15.47 3.24
CA ALA A 94 3.22 15.05 2.47
C ALA A 94 3.36 15.30 0.95
N PRO A 95 3.84 16.46 0.47
CA PRO A 95 4.07 16.67 -0.96
C PRO A 95 5.14 15.76 -1.55
N VAL A 96 6.15 15.39 -0.76
CA VAL A 96 7.21 14.47 -1.19
C VAL A 96 6.61 13.06 -1.35
N LEU A 97 5.83 12.61 -0.37
CA LEU A 97 5.15 11.31 -0.43
C LEU A 97 4.23 11.23 -1.66
N LYS A 98 3.41 12.26 -1.92
CA LYS A 98 2.57 12.33 -3.11
C LYS A 98 3.38 12.24 -4.39
N ARG A 99 4.50 12.96 -4.48
CA ARG A 99 5.39 12.94 -5.66
C ARG A 99 6.00 11.55 -5.88
N LEU A 100 6.40 10.86 -4.81
CA LEU A 100 6.89 9.48 -4.91
C LEU A 100 5.81 8.53 -5.42
N TYR A 101 4.58 8.68 -4.89
CA TYR A 101 3.44 7.90 -5.35
C TYR A 101 3.11 8.15 -6.83
N ASP A 102 3.13 9.40 -7.28
CA ASP A 102 2.86 9.76 -8.68
C ASP A 102 3.93 9.24 -9.65
N GLN A 103 5.16 9.03 -9.16
CA GLN A 103 6.26 8.46 -9.95
C GLN A 103 6.23 6.93 -10.04
N MET A 104 5.43 6.25 -9.25
CA MET A 104 5.28 4.79 -9.33
C MET A 104 4.50 4.41 -10.57
N ALA A 105 4.89 3.28 -11.18
CA ALA A 105 4.19 2.71 -12.33
C ALA A 105 2.87 2.07 -11.88
N GLU A 106 1.85 2.09 -12.74
CA GLU A 106 0.61 1.35 -12.53
C GLU A 106 0.79 -0.13 -12.92
N PRO A 107 0.19 -1.07 -12.21
CA PRO A 107 -0.59 -0.92 -11.00
C PRO A 107 0.30 -0.78 -9.75
N LYS A 108 -0.06 0.12 -8.85
CA LYS A 108 0.69 0.45 -7.63
C LYS A 108 -0.19 0.28 -6.40
N TYR A 109 0.43 -0.07 -5.28
CA TYR A 109 -0.26 -0.32 -4.02
C TYR A 109 0.36 0.46 -2.88
N VAL A 110 -0.46 0.79 -1.87
CA VAL A 110 -0.04 1.57 -0.70
C VAL A 110 -0.40 0.82 0.57
N VAL A 111 0.58 0.61 1.43
CA VAL A 111 0.40 0.01 2.75
C VAL A 111 0.76 1.02 3.83
N ALA A 112 -0.22 1.43 4.62
CA ALA A 112 -0.02 2.31 5.77
C ALA A 112 0.27 1.48 7.02
N VAL A 113 1.46 1.66 7.60
CA VAL A 113 1.94 0.86 8.73
C VAL A 113 2.11 1.71 9.98
N GLY A 114 1.41 1.30 11.02
CA GLY A 114 1.43 1.91 12.33
C GLY A 114 0.40 3.03 12.51
N SER A 115 0.05 3.28 13.77
CA SER A 115 -1.00 4.24 14.15
C SER A 115 -0.73 5.66 13.65
N CYS A 116 0.56 6.06 13.54
CA CYS A 116 0.93 7.38 13.04
C CYS A 116 0.57 7.55 11.56
N ALA A 117 0.80 6.52 10.74
CA ALA A 117 0.44 6.52 9.32
C ALA A 117 -1.09 6.43 9.12
N ILE A 118 -1.80 5.72 10.02
CA ILE A 118 -3.24 5.49 9.91
C ILE A 118 -4.06 6.71 10.33
N CYS A 119 -3.72 7.30 11.48
CA CYS A 119 -4.55 8.36 12.07
C CYS A 119 -3.76 9.45 12.82
N GLY A 120 -2.46 9.58 12.55
CA GLY A 120 -1.57 10.48 13.31
C GLY A 120 -1.11 9.93 14.66
N GLY A 121 -1.72 8.84 15.16
CA GLY A 121 -1.34 8.14 16.38
C GLY A 121 -1.19 9.05 17.62
N PRO A 122 -0.11 8.86 18.41
CA PRO A 122 0.16 9.70 19.59
C PRO A 122 0.37 11.18 19.27
N PHE A 123 0.69 11.51 18.02
CA PHE A 123 1.01 12.88 17.57
C PHE A 123 -0.15 13.55 16.83
N ARG A 124 -1.35 12.96 16.85
CA ARG A 124 -2.53 13.44 16.13
C ARG A 124 -2.88 14.91 16.41
N ASN A 125 -2.66 15.37 17.65
CA ASN A 125 -2.97 16.74 18.06
C ASN A 125 -1.87 17.74 17.70
N SER A 126 -0.77 17.29 17.09
CA SER A 126 0.31 18.16 16.64
C SER A 126 -0.10 18.89 15.37
N TYR A 127 0.15 20.20 15.33
CA TYR A 127 -0.13 21.05 14.16
C TYR A 127 0.75 20.75 12.94
N HIS A 128 1.82 19.97 13.10
CA HIS A 128 2.73 19.60 12.00
C HIS A 128 2.43 18.23 11.40
N VAL A 129 1.60 17.41 12.03
CA VAL A 129 1.40 16.02 11.65
C VAL A 129 0.12 15.86 10.83
N VAL A 130 0.23 15.14 9.71
CA VAL A 130 -0.90 14.72 8.90
C VAL A 130 -1.69 13.67 9.65
N LYS A 131 -3.02 13.79 9.69
CA LYS A 131 -3.89 12.93 10.50
C LYS A 131 -4.20 11.55 9.88
N GLY A 132 -3.52 11.21 8.81
CA GLY A 132 -3.59 9.93 8.10
C GLY A 132 -2.96 10.02 6.72
N VAL A 133 -2.36 8.93 6.27
CA VAL A 133 -1.79 8.84 4.91
C VAL A 133 -2.87 8.95 3.85
N ASP A 134 -4.06 8.49 4.16
CA ASP A 134 -5.26 8.52 3.31
C ASP A 134 -5.73 9.95 2.95
N GLU A 135 -5.30 10.96 3.71
CA GLU A 135 -5.50 12.36 3.33
C GLU A 135 -4.60 12.78 2.15
N VAL A 136 -3.48 12.08 1.93
CA VAL A 136 -2.46 12.43 0.93
C VAL A 136 -2.50 11.51 -0.29
N ILE A 137 -2.58 10.19 -0.07
CA ILE A 137 -2.58 9.16 -1.11
C ILE A 137 -3.59 8.05 -0.76
N PRO A 138 -4.20 7.36 -1.74
CA PRO A 138 -5.09 6.26 -1.48
C PRO A 138 -4.34 5.11 -0.81
N VAL A 139 -4.95 4.47 0.19
CA VAL A 139 -4.35 3.37 0.95
C VAL A 139 -5.11 2.08 0.67
N ASP A 140 -4.38 1.01 0.37
CA ASP A 140 -4.91 -0.31 0.07
C ASP A 140 -5.05 -1.19 1.31
N VAL A 141 -4.05 -1.14 2.19
CA VAL A 141 -3.99 -1.97 3.40
C VAL A 141 -3.50 -1.14 4.58
N TYR A 142 -4.13 -1.34 5.74
CA TYR A 142 -3.74 -0.72 7.00
C TYR A 142 -3.22 -1.77 7.96
N VAL A 143 -2.03 -1.53 8.53
CA VAL A 143 -1.42 -2.39 9.55
C VAL A 143 -1.40 -1.64 10.89
N PRO A 144 -2.31 -1.94 11.82
CA PRO A 144 -2.38 -1.24 13.10
C PRO A 144 -1.25 -1.68 14.05
N GLY A 145 -0.84 -0.75 14.91
CA GLY A 145 0.18 -0.96 15.95
C GLY A 145 0.97 0.31 16.21
N CYS A 146 1.75 0.33 17.31
CA CYS A 146 2.60 1.47 17.66
C CYS A 146 3.86 1.04 18.44
N PRO A 147 4.88 0.47 17.75
CA PRO A 147 4.89 -0.06 16.38
C PRO A 147 4.13 -1.40 16.26
N PRO A 148 3.68 -1.78 15.08
CA PRO A 148 3.15 -3.12 14.85
C PRO A 148 4.28 -4.15 14.90
N ARG A 149 4.00 -5.35 15.42
CA ARG A 149 4.97 -6.44 15.43
C ARG A 149 5.28 -6.90 13.99
N PRO A 150 6.47 -7.49 13.75
CA PRO A 150 6.85 -8.02 12.44
C PRO A 150 5.80 -8.96 11.84
N ASP A 151 5.20 -9.84 12.66
CA ASP A 151 4.13 -10.75 12.22
C ASP A 151 2.90 -10.01 11.70
N ALA A 152 2.55 -8.87 12.30
CA ALA A 152 1.43 -8.06 11.86
C ALA A 152 1.72 -7.37 10.50
N ILE A 153 2.96 -6.98 10.26
CA ILE A 153 3.40 -6.42 8.98
C ILE A 153 3.32 -7.51 7.89
N LEU A 154 3.83 -8.71 8.17
CA LEU A 154 3.72 -9.85 7.26
C LEU A 154 2.25 -10.18 6.95
N TYR A 155 1.39 -10.18 7.97
CA TYR A 155 -0.04 -10.40 7.77
C TYR A 155 -0.67 -9.34 6.87
N GLY A 156 -0.30 -8.08 7.05
CA GLY A 156 -0.74 -6.98 6.17
C GLY A 156 -0.32 -7.20 4.71
N MET A 157 0.89 -7.69 4.49
CA MET A 157 1.36 -8.04 3.14
C MET A 157 0.59 -9.22 2.54
N MET A 158 0.29 -10.24 3.33
CA MET A 158 -0.55 -11.36 2.88
C MET A 158 -1.97 -10.89 2.51
N GLN A 159 -2.52 -9.89 3.19
CA GLN A 159 -3.80 -9.28 2.82
C GLN A 159 -3.70 -8.54 1.48
N LEU A 160 -2.61 -7.84 1.23
CA LEU A 160 -2.36 -7.21 -0.06
C LEU A 160 -2.23 -8.26 -1.18
N GLU A 161 -1.49 -9.34 -0.95
CA GLU A 161 -1.38 -10.44 -1.89
C GLU A 161 -2.74 -11.05 -2.25
N ARG A 162 -3.59 -11.28 -1.24
CA ARG A 162 -4.98 -11.73 -1.46
C ARG A 162 -5.79 -10.74 -2.28
N LYS A 163 -5.65 -9.44 -2.00
CA LYS A 163 -6.31 -8.39 -2.77
C LYS A 163 -5.89 -8.43 -4.24
N ILE A 164 -4.61 -8.58 -4.52
CA ILE A 164 -4.06 -8.68 -5.87
C ILE A 164 -4.60 -9.90 -6.60
N LYS A 165 -4.62 -11.07 -5.95
CA LYS A 165 -5.16 -12.32 -6.54
C LYS A 165 -6.64 -12.27 -6.90
N VAL A 166 -7.41 -11.39 -6.26
CA VAL A 166 -8.84 -11.18 -6.55
C VAL A 166 -9.08 -10.15 -7.65
N GLN A 167 -8.08 -9.31 -7.94
CA GLN A 167 -8.16 -8.30 -9.00
C GLN A 167 -7.89 -8.96 -10.35
N ASN A 168 -8.72 -8.65 -11.36
CA ASN A 168 -8.42 -9.05 -12.74
C ASN A 168 -7.53 -8.00 -13.40
N PHE A 169 -6.34 -8.36 -13.82
CA PHE A 169 -5.35 -7.43 -14.42
C PHE A 169 -5.93 -6.65 -15.60
N PHE A 170 -6.66 -7.32 -16.49
CA PHE A 170 -7.26 -6.67 -17.66
C PHE A 170 -8.51 -5.83 -17.35
N LYS A 171 -9.08 -5.97 -16.14
CA LYS A 171 -10.26 -5.23 -15.67
C LYS A 171 -9.93 -4.30 -14.51
N LEU A 172 -8.65 -4.05 -14.23
CA LEU A 172 -8.26 -3.12 -13.18
C LEU A 172 -9.00 -1.79 -13.41
N PRO A 173 -9.91 -1.38 -12.48
CA PRO A 173 -10.40 -0.04 -12.50
C PRO A 173 -9.18 0.87 -12.37
N GLN A 174 -9.06 1.83 -13.25
CA GLN A 174 -8.09 2.91 -13.02
C GLN A 174 -8.35 3.39 -11.61
N GLN A 175 -7.30 3.39 -10.78
CA GLN A 175 -7.43 3.84 -9.39
C GLN A 175 -8.17 5.18 -9.41
N PRO A 176 -9.14 5.40 -8.52
CA PRO A 176 -9.82 6.69 -8.45
C PRO A 176 -8.72 7.74 -8.44
N ALA A 177 -8.79 8.64 -9.43
CA ALA A 177 -7.84 9.73 -9.53
C ALA A 177 -7.65 10.28 -8.13
N VAL A 178 -6.42 10.24 -7.63
CA VAL A 178 -6.06 10.90 -6.37
C VAL A 178 -6.82 12.19 -6.40
N LYS A 179 -7.67 12.45 -5.40
CA LYS A 179 -8.43 13.69 -5.37
C LYS A 179 -7.47 14.79 -5.79
N GLU A 180 -7.68 15.32 -7.00
CA GLU A 180 -6.91 16.44 -7.49
C GLU A 180 -7.08 17.50 -6.43
N HIS A 181 -6.30 17.53 -5.44
CA HIS A 181 -6.18 18.68 -4.58
C HIS A 181 -5.25 18.42 -3.42
N VAL A 182 -4.02 18.75 -3.68
CA VAL A 182 -3.45 19.84 -2.90
C VAL A 182 -2.66 20.69 -3.91
N THR A 183 -3.31 21.70 -4.47
CA THR A 183 -2.60 22.72 -5.21
C THR A 183 -1.53 23.35 -4.31
N PRO A 184 -0.40 23.84 -4.83
CA PRO A 184 0.60 24.55 -4.03
C PRO A 184 -0.04 25.62 -3.14
N GLU A 185 -1.10 26.28 -3.61
CA GLU A 185 -1.87 27.30 -2.90
C GLU A 185 -2.68 26.75 -1.72
N GLU A 186 -3.23 25.54 -1.82
CA GLU A 186 -3.93 24.89 -0.71
C GLU A 186 -2.97 24.37 0.36
N ASN A 187 -1.76 23.93 -0.04
CA ASN A 187 -0.70 23.60 0.92
C ASN A 187 -0.27 24.83 1.72
N GLU A 188 -0.20 26.02 1.08
CA GLU A 188 0.06 27.28 1.76
C GLU A 188 -1.12 27.68 2.65
N ALA A 189 -2.36 27.49 2.21
CA ALA A 189 -3.56 27.81 2.98
C ALA A 189 -3.71 26.91 4.23
N VAL A 190 -3.33 25.61 4.16
CA VAL A 190 -3.27 24.71 5.33
C VAL A 190 -2.15 25.12 6.26
N TYR A 191 -1.04 25.60 5.74
CA TYR A 191 0.09 26.11 6.52
C TYR A 191 -0.25 27.42 7.24
N ASP A 192 -1.03 28.29 6.61
CA ASP A 192 -1.44 29.58 7.19
C ASP A 192 -2.61 29.47 8.16
N LYS A 193 -3.53 28.51 8.03
CA LYS A 193 -4.54 28.23 9.03
C LYS A 193 -3.94 27.85 10.38
N GLY A 194 -2.83 27.11 10.40
CA GLY A 194 -2.09 26.78 11.64
C GLY A 194 -1.38 27.97 12.30
N LYS A 195 -1.21 29.09 11.61
CA LYS A 195 -0.64 30.33 12.16
C LYS A 195 -1.68 31.28 12.78
N ASN A 196 -2.92 31.20 12.29
CA ASN A 196 -3.98 32.14 12.69
C ASN A 196 -4.83 31.65 13.87
N GLU A 197 -4.59 30.42 14.39
CA GLU A 197 -5.24 29.87 15.58
C GLU A 197 -4.39 30.01 16.87
N LYS A 198 -3.56 31.05 16.97
CA LYS A 198 -2.83 31.41 18.18
C LYS A 198 -3.36 32.71 18.76
#